data_0bd03ececd6110f2d7818f503a75f474
#
_entry.id   0bd03ececd6110f2d7818f503a75f474
#
_cell.length_a   1.000
_cell.length_b   1.000
_cell.length_c   1.000
_cell.angle_alpha   90.00
_cell.angle_beta   90.00
_cell.angle_gamma   90.00
#
_symmetry.space_group_name_H-M   'P 1'
#
loop_
_entity.id
_entity.type
_entity.pdbx_description
1 polymer ?
#
loop_
_entity_poly.entity_id
_entity_poly.type
_entity_poly.pdbx_seq_one_letter_code
_entity_poly.pdbx_strand_id
1 'polypeptide(L)'
;GRAGSAAAGAGARGTEIYLLDTNILIYLIKNQPPSIGQRIDALPESDTLCMSFVTWAELLKGAERSTRKTEVLRRLNALAREVPVRYPTAPAICRHYAEQAIRLKEAGTPIGANDLWIACHALAEDATLVTHNTREFRRIAGLRVEDWVSAEKD
;
A
#
# COMPACT_ATOMS: atom_id res chain seq x y z
N GLY A 1 10.17 4.59 12.89
CA GLY A 1 9.81 4.50 11.63
C GLY A 1 10.89 4.49 10.61
N ARG A 2 10.54 4.27 9.42
CA ARG A 2 11.53 4.21 8.40
C ARG A 2 11.52 5.47 7.62
N ALA A 3 11.96 6.47 8.16
CA ALA A 3 11.98 7.73 7.50
C ALA A 3 13.11 7.75 6.56
N GLY A 4 12.94 8.11 5.47
CA GLY A 4 14.00 8.06 4.56
C GLY A 4 14.88 9.21 4.61
N SER A 5 16.07 9.06 4.51
CA SER A 5 16.92 10.14 4.40
C SER A 5 17.40 10.10 3.01
N ALA A 6 17.72 11.07 2.53
CA ALA A 6 18.08 11.21 1.24
C ALA A 6 19.17 10.39 0.88
N ALA A 7 19.03 9.67 0.06
CA ALA A 7 20.00 8.85 -0.25
C ALA A 7 20.86 9.52 -1.06
N ALA A 8 21.64 9.80 -0.88
CA ALA A 8 22.43 10.43 -1.58
C ALA A 8 22.71 9.79 -2.67
N GLY A 9 22.75 9.32 -3.00
CA GLY A 9 23.06 8.70 -3.89
C GLY A 9 22.85 8.72 -5.04
N ALA A 10 23.53 8.64 -5.46
CA ALA A 10 23.49 8.49 -6.53
C ALA A 10 22.47 7.85 -6.99
N GLY A 11 22.18 7.65 -7.61
CA GLY A 11 21.30 7.04 -8.02
C GLY A 11 20.24 7.18 -7.33
N ALA A 12 20.33 7.66 -6.52
CA ALA A 12 19.28 7.86 -5.85
C ALA A 12 18.37 6.85 -5.91
N ARG A 13 18.71 5.81 -6.15
CA ARG A 13 17.87 4.92 -6.22
C ARG A 13 17.58 4.49 -4.99
N GLY A 14 17.46 4.37 -4.18
CA GLY A 14 17.20 3.90 -2.97
C GLY A 14 16.17 4.58 -2.22
N THR A 15 15.49 5.52 -2.70
CA THR A 15 14.44 6.11 -1.95
C THR A 15 13.16 5.66 -2.52
N GLU A 16 12.82 4.46 -2.32
CA GLU A 16 11.55 3.92 -2.79
C GLU A 16 10.47 4.18 -1.77
N ILE A 17 9.26 4.38 -2.25
CA ILE A 17 8.09 4.47 -1.39
C ILE A 17 7.26 3.23 -1.66
N TYR A 18 6.95 2.50 -0.60
CA TYR A 18 6.12 1.31 -0.71
C TYR A 18 4.80 1.57 -0.01
N LEU A 19 3.72 1.44 -0.75
CA LEU A 19 2.38 1.64 -0.23
C LEU A 19 1.77 0.24 -0.07
N LEU A 20 1.53 -0.16 1.17
CA LEU A 20 1.06 -1.50 1.47
C LEU A 20 -0.46 -1.53 1.46
N ASP A 21 -1.05 -2.48 0.73
CA ASP A 21 -2.50 -2.52 0.67
C ASP A 21 -3.05 -3.18 1.92
N THR A 22 -4.36 -3.18 2.04
CA THR A 22 -5.05 -3.57 3.26
C THR A 22 -4.74 -4.98 3.69
N ASN A 23 -4.78 -5.94 2.76
CA ASN A 23 -4.53 -7.33 3.13
C ASN A 23 -3.10 -7.58 3.56
N ILE A 24 -2.15 -6.87 2.97
CA ILE A 24 -0.75 -6.99 3.38
C ILE A 24 -0.61 -6.55 4.83
N LEU A 25 -1.30 -5.46 5.21
CA LEU A 25 -1.22 -4.99 6.59
C LEU A 25 -1.88 -5.95 7.57
N ILE A 26 -2.97 -6.59 7.15
CA ILE A 26 -3.60 -7.60 7.99
C ILE A 26 -2.65 -8.78 8.19
N TYR A 27 -1.99 -9.23 7.12
CA TYR A 27 -1.00 -10.29 7.24
C TYR A 27 0.13 -9.87 8.17
N LEU A 28 0.57 -8.62 8.09
CA LEU A 28 1.65 -8.14 8.93
C LEU A 28 1.25 -8.15 10.41
N ILE A 29 0.02 -7.73 10.72
CA ILE A 29 -0.46 -7.77 12.08
C ILE A 29 -0.47 -9.20 12.61
N LYS A 30 -0.87 -10.15 11.78
CA LYS A 30 -0.93 -11.54 12.19
C LYS A 30 0.42 -12.24 12.10
N ASN A 31 1.40 -11.57 11.54
CA ASN A 31 2.73 -12.12 11.31
C ASN A 31 2.68 -13.41 10.50
N GLN A 32 1.84 -13.44 9.50
CA GLN A 32 1.66 -14.60 8.64
C GLN A 32 1.27 -14.15 7.25
N PRO A 33 2.05 -14.49 6.27
CA PRO A 33 3.29 -15.28 6.40
C PRO A 33 4.45 -14.41 6.88
N PRO A 34 5.46 -15.01 7.47
CA PRO A 34 6.61 -14.23 7.96
C PRO A 34 7.41 -13.56 6.86
N SER A 35 7.19 -13.94 5.60
CA SER A 35 7.93 -13.33 4.50
C SER A 35 7.73 -11.82 4.41
N ILE A 36 6.57 -11.31 4.84
CA ILE A 36 6.32 -9.89 4.76
C ILE A 36 7.22 -9.14 5.73
N GLY A 37 7.25 -9.58 6.98
CA GLY A 37 8.14 -8.95 7.96
C GLY A 37 9.60 -9.07 7.58
N GLN A 38 9.99 -10.23 7.04
CA GLN A 38 11.37 -10.42 6.60
C GLN A 38 11.72 -9.46 5.47
N ARG A 39 10.79 -9.23 4.55
CA ARG A 39 11.06 -8.33 3.46
C ARG A 39 11.20 -6.90 3.96
N ILE A 40 10.37 -6.52 4.93
CA ILE A 40 10.45 -5.20 5.53
C ILE A 40 11.80 -5.01 6.21
N ASP A 41 12.25 -6.01 6.96
CA ASP A 41 13.52 -5.91 7.66
C ASP A 41 14.70 -5.79 6.71
N ALA A 42 14.55 -6.29 5.51
CA ALA A 42 15.62 -6.27 4.52
C ALA A 42 15.66 -4.98 3.69
N LEU A 43 14.68 -4.09 3.86
CA LEU A 43 14.66 -2.88 3.06
C LEU A 43 15.73 -1.90 3.51
N PRO A 44 16.29 -1.14 2.59
CA PRO A 44 17.20 -0.08 2.97
C PRO A 44 16.52 0.94 3.88
N GLU A 45 17.30 1.54 4.77
CA GLU A 45 16.74 2.55 5.66
C GLU A 45 16.16 3.73 4.90
N SER A 46 16.64 4.00 3.72
CA SER A 46 16.15 5.14 2.95
C SER A 46 14.77 4.90 2.35
N ASP A 47 14.30 3.66 2.35
CA ASP A 47 12.98 3.38 1.78
C ASP A 47 11.89 3.69 2.79
N THR A 48 10.72 4.04 2.29
CA THR A 48 9.59 4.45 3.12
C THR A 48 8.47 3.44 2.98
N LEU A 49 7.90 3.05 4.11
CA LEU A 49 6.67 2.26 4.13
C LEU A 49 5.52 3.18 4.50
N CYS A 50 4.39 3.01 3.86
CA CYS A 50 3.20 3.79 4.21
C CYS A 50 1.95 3.04 3.79
N MET A 51 0.80 3.55 4.20
CA MET A 51 -0.48 3.04 3.73
C MET A 51 -1.33 4.20 3.25
N SER A 52 -2.24 3.91 2.33
CA SER A 52 -3.17 4.90 1.84
C SER A 52 -4.22 5.21 2.92
N PHE A 53 -4.72 6.44 2.93
CA PHE A 53 -5.85 6.78 3.79
C PHE A 53 -7.05 5.86 3.54
N VAL A 54 -7.21 5.35 2.32
CA VAL A 54 -8.28 4.42 2.01
C VAL A 54 -8.10 3.12 2.78
N THR A 55 -6.87 2.61 2.81
CA THR A 55 -6.54 1.42 3.59
C THR A 55 -6.80 1.66 5.07
N TRP A 56 -6.40 2.82 5.57
CA TRP A 56 -6.64 3.15 6.98
C TRP A 56 -8.14 3.14 7.30
N ALA A 57 -8.94 3.73 6.40
CA ALA A 57 -10.40 3.73 6.59
C ALA A 57 -10.95 2.31 6.60
N GLU A 58 -10.45 1.44 5.73
CA GLU A 58 -10.91 0.04 5.72
C GLU A 58 -10.56 -0.68 7.00
N LEU A 59 -9.35 -0.45 7.52
CA LEU A 59 -8.93 -1.07 8.78
C LEU A 59 -9.77 -0.57 9.95
N LEU A 60 -10.06 0.73 9.99
CA LEU A 60 -10.92 1.29 11.03
C LEU A 60 -12.34 0.75 10.93
N LYS A 61 -12.84 0.57 9.71
CA LYS A 61 -14.15 -0.03 9.51
C LYS A 61 -14.19 -1.45 10.09
N GLY A 62 -13.12 -2.21 9.90
CA GLY A 62 -13.03 -3.53 10.49
C GLY A 62 -13.06 -3.48 12.01
N ALA A 63 -12.40 -2.49 12.61
CA ALA A 63 -12.43 -2.33 14.06
C ALA A 63 -13.83 -2.02 14.56
N GLU A 64 -14.59 -1.19 13.81
CA GLU A 64 -15.95 -0.85 14.22
C GLU A 64 -16.87 -2.07 14.28
N ARG A 65 -16.60 -3.07 13.46
CA ARG A 65 -17.42 -4.27 13.46
C ARG A 65 -16.92 -5.32 14.42
N SER A 66 -15.81 -5.11 15.08
CA SER A 66 -15.22 -6.11 15.95
C SER A 66 -15.87 -6.09 17.32
N THR A 67 -16.04 -7.26 17.92
CA THR A 67 -16.48 -7.34 19.31
C THR A 67 -15.34 -6.97 20.26
N ARG A 68 -14.13 -6.82 19.74
CA ARG A 68 -12.95 -6.44 20.54
C ARG A 68 -12.41 -5.13 20.02
N LYS A 69 -13.26 -4.16 19.84
CA LYS A 69 -12.92 -2.93 19.18
C LYS A 69 -11.74 -2.21 19.83
N THR A 70 -11.73 -2.10 21.15
CA THR A 70 -10.66 -1.38 21.84
C THR A 70 -9.30 -2.03 21.59
N GLU A 71 -9.26 -3.35 21.63
CA GLU A 71 -8.02 -4.07 21.39
C GLU A 71 -7.57 -3.90 19.93
N VAL A 72 -8.50 -4.00 19.00
CA VAL A 72 -8.18 -3.86 17.60
C VAL A 72 -7.65 -2.46 17.33
N LEU A 73 -8.30 -1.43 17.88
CA LEU A 73 -7.84 -0.05 17.67
C LEU A 73 -6.44 0.15 18.24
N ARG A 74 -6.13 -0.46 19.37
CA ARG A 74 -4.80 -0.33 19.93
C ARG A 74 -3.76 -0.91 18.98
N ARG A 75 -4.06 -2.07 18.39
CA ARG A 75 -3.13 -2.67 17.43
C ARG A 75 -3.00 -1.85 16.16
N LEU A 76 -4.10 -1.30 15.69
CA LEU A 76 -4.06 -0.47 14.48
C LEU A 76 -3.26 0.80 14.71
N ASN A 77 -3.40 1.42 15.87
CA ASN A 77 -2.62 2.61 16.17
C ASN A 77 -1.13 2.30 16.28
N ALA A 78 -0.79 1.15 16.83
CA ALA A 78 0.61 0.73 16.85
C ALA A 78 1.13 0.50 15.44
N LEU A 79 0.33 -0.12 14.58
CA LEU A 79 0.70 -0.34 13.20
C LEU A 79 0.94 0.98 12.48
N ALA A 80 0.09 1.97 12.70
CA ALA A 80 0.21 3.26 12.02
C ALA A 80 1.47 4.02 12.42
N ARG A 81 2.07 3.68 13.56
CA ARG A 81 3.35 4.27 13.91
C ARG A 81 4.48 3.67 13.08
N GLU A 82 4.34 2.41 12.69
CA GLU A 82 5.37 1.76 11.87
C GLU A 82 5.13 1.96 10.38
N VAL A 83 3.88 2.03 9.97
CA VAL A 83 3.50 2.19 8.57
C VAL A 83 2.55 3.39 8.54
N PRO A 84 3.09 4.60 8.43
CA PRO A 84 2.25 5.81 8.53
C PRO A 84 1.19 5.92 7.45
N VAL A 85 0.09 6.56 7.79
CA VAL A 85 -1.00 6.79 6.85
C VAL A 85 -0.66 8.03 6.02
N ARG A 86 -0.82 7.90 4.71
CA ARG A 86 -0.65 9.02 3.82
C ARG A 86 -1.99 9.48 3.30
N TYR A 87 -2.16 10.77 3.24
CA TYR A 87 -3.32 11.39 2.61
C TYR A 87 -2.87 12.03 1.31
N PRO A 88 -3.73 12.06 0.30
CA PRO A 88 -3.31 12.61 -0.99
C PRO A 88 -2.90 14.06 -0.86
N THR A 89 -1.77 14.40 -1.39
CA THR A 89 -1.33 15.79 -1.47
C THR A 89 -1.26 16.27 -2.91
N ALA A 90 -1.24 15.35 -3.85
CA ALA A 90 -1.15 15.72 -5.25
C ALA A 90 -2.51 15.66 -5.90
N PRO A 91 -2.98 16.75 -6.50
CA PRO A 91 -4.29 16.72 -7.17
C PRO A 91 -4.38 15.71 -8.29
N ALA A 92 -3.24 15.26 -8.80
CA ALA A 92 -3.22 14.31 -9.90
C ALA A 92 -3.93 12.99 -9.58
N ILE A 93 -4.16 12.69 -8.31
CA ILE A 93 -4.85 11.46 -7.95
C ILE A 93 -6.24 11.42 -8.59
N CYS A 94 -6.91 12.56 -8.70
CA CYS A 94 -8.25 12.59 -9.29
C CYS A 94 -8.20 12.31 -10.79
N ARG A 95 -7.19 12.82 -11.48
CA ARG A 95 -7.05 12.55 -12.90
C ARG A 95 -6.70 11.09 -13.13
N HIS A 96 -5.82 10.53 -12.32
CA HIS A 96 -5.51 9.10 -12.42
C HIS A 96 -6.77 8.27 -12.24
N TYR A 97 -7.60 8.62 -11.27
CA TYR A 97 -8.83 7.89 -11.03
C TYR A 97 -9.73 7.93 -12.26
N ALA A 98 -9.95 9.11 -12.81
CA ALA A 98 -10.85 9.26 -13.95
C ALA A 98 -10.35 8.46 -15.14
N GLU A 99 -9.06 8.54 -15.42
CA GLU A 99 -8.48 7.86 -16.57
C GLU A 99 -8.52 6.34 -16.40
N GLN A 100 -8.14 5.85 -15.25
CA GLN A 100 -8.07 4.41 -15.04
C GLN A 100 -9.48 3.81 -14.95
N ALA A 101 -10.42 4.51 -14.32
CA ALA A 101 -11.78 3.99 -14.21
C ALA A 101 -12.42 3.78 -15.58
N ILE A 102 -12.26 4.76 -16.48
CA ILE A 102 -12.85 4.65 -17.78
C ILE A 102 -12.13 3.61 -18.63
N ARG A 103 -10.81 3.57 -18.55
CA ARG A 103 -10.06 2.59 -19.33
C ARG A 103 -10.41 1.16 -18.92
N LEU A 104 -10.52 0.91 -17.62
CA LEU A 104 -10.87 -0.43 -17.14
C LEU A 104 -12.30 -0.80 -17.49
N LYS A 105 -13.21 0.16 -17.41
CA LYS A 105 -14.60 -0.09 -17.77
C LYS A 105 -14.71 -0.46 -19.25
N GLU A 106 -14.04 0.30 -20.10
CA GLU A 106 -14.10 0.05 -21.54
C GLU A 106 -13.43 -1.27 -21.89
N ALA A 107 -12.44 -1.69 -21.13
CA ALA A 107 -11.80 -2.97 -21.37
C ALA A 107 -12.57 -4.14 -20.78
N GLY A 108 -13.65 -3.89 -20.05
CA GLY A 108 -14.43 -4.94 -19.44
C GLY A 108 -13.76 -5.58 -18.23
N THR A 109 -12.80 -4.88 -17.61
CA THR A 109 -12.05 -5.42 -16.48
C THR A 109 -12.02 -4.45 -15.31
N PRO A 110 -13.20 -4.05 -14.78
CA PRO A 110 -13.19 -3.11 -13.66
C PRO A 110 -12.62 -3.75 -12.39
N ILE A 111 -12.18 -2.91 -11.47
CA ILE A 111 -11.78 -3.39 -10.16
C ILE A 111 -12.59 -2.61 -9.13
N GLY A 112 -12.57 -3.08 -7.88
CA GLY A 112 -13.37 -2.44 -6.85
C GLY A 112 -12.96 -1.00 -6.62
N ALA A 113 -13.91 -0.19 -6.14
CA ALA A 113 -13.69 1.24 -6.01
C ALA A 113 -12.55 1.58 -5.04
N ASN A 114 -12.49 0.92 -3.89
CA ASN A 114 -11.42 1.20 -2.94
C ASN A 114 -10.07 0.81 -3.50
N ASP A 115 -9.99 -0.33 -4.17
CA ASP A 115 -8.74 -0.76 -4.78
C ASP A 115 -8.31 0.21 -5.86
N LEU A 116 -9.26 0.74 -6.63
CA LEU A 116 -8.93 1.72 -7.64
C LEU A 116 -8.36 2.99 -7.00
N TRP A 117 -8.95 3.47 -5.91
CA TRP A 117 -8.42 4.64 -5.22
C TRP A 117 -7.02 4.37 -4.66
N ILE A 118 -6.79 3.19 -4.09
CA ILE A 118 -5.48 2.84 -3.56
C ILE A 118 -4.44 2.84 -4.69
N ALA A 119 -4.79 2.26 -5.84
CA ALA A 119 -3.89 2.24 -6.97
C ALA A 119 -3.57 3.65 -7.47
N CYS A 120 -4.60 4.50 -7.55
CA CYS A 120 -4.39 5.87 -8.01
C CYS A 120 -3.58 6.68 -7.02
N HIS A 121 -3.73 6.39 -5.73
CA HIS A 121 -2.91 7.04 -4.71
C HIS A 121 -1.45 6.66 -4.90
N ALA A 122 -1.16 5.38 -5.16
CA ALA A 122 0.20 4.94 -5.41
C ALA A 122 0.78 5.61 -6.65
N LEU A 123 -0.02 5.73 -7.71
CA LEU A 123 0.45 6.43 -8.92
C LEU A 123 0.79 7.89 -8.61
N ALA A 124 -0.08 8.58 -7.86
CA ALA A 124 0.12 9.98 -7.56
C ALA A 124 1.34 10.24 -6.68
N GLU A 125 1.69 9.26 -5.83
CA GLU A 125 2.84 9.39 -4.94
C GLU A 125 4.10 8.78 -5.56
N ASP A 126 4.00 8.25 -6.76
CA ASP A 126 5.09 7.54 -7.41
C ASP A 126 5.60 6.41 -6.52
N ALA A 127 4.70 5.68 -5.93
CA ALA A 127 5.00 4.60 -5.01
C ALA A 127 4.80 3.24 -5.68
N THR A 128 5.45 2.23 -5.13
CA THR A 128 5.19 0.85 -5.51
C THR A 128 4.09 0.31 -4.61
N LEU A 129 3.08 -0.29 -5.19
CA LEU A 129 2.02 -0.89 -4.42
C LEU A 129 2.41 -2.31 -4.04
N VAL A 130 2.36 -2.63 -2.76
CA VAL A 130 2.63 -3.97 -2.27
C VAL A 130 1.30 -4.66 -2.00
N THR A 131 1.03 -5.74 -2.71
CA THR A 131 -0.25 -6.42 -2.64
C THR A 131 -0.09 -7.89 -2.99
N HIS A 132 -0.97 -8.73 -2.47
CA HIS A 132 -1.02 -10.12 -2.90
C HIS A 132 -2.00 -10.27 -4.07
N ASN A 133 -2.83 -9.27 -4.32
CA ASN A 133 -3.81 -9.32 -5.40
C ASN A 133 -3.21 -8.72 -6.67
N THR A 134 -2.09 -9.27 -7.10
CA THR A 134 -1.35 -8.69 -8.22
C THR A 134 -2.12 -8.76 -9.51
N ARG A 135 -2.97 -9.79 -9.67
CA ARG A 135 -3.69 -9.95 -10.92
C ARG A 135 -4.57 -8.75 -11.23
N GLU A 136 -5.31 -8.26 -10.24
CA GLU A 136 -6.17 -7.11 -10.48
C GLU A 136 -5.37 -5.82 -10.59
N PHE A 137 -4.40 -5.63 -9.74
CA PHE A 137 -3.68 -4.36 -9.74
C PHE A 137 -2.78 -4.19 -10.96
N ARG A 138 -2.38 -5.29 -11.60
CA ARG A 138 -1.62 -5.17 -12.84
C ARG A 138 -2.44 -4.66 -14.01
N ARG A 139 -3.76 -4.56 -13.84
CA ARG A 139 -4.59 -3.92 -14.85
C ARG A 139 -4.40 -2.41 -14.87
N ILE A 140 -3.79 -1.83 -13.84
CA ILE A 140 -3.61 -0.38 -13.75
C ILE A 140 -2.36 0.01 -14.53
N ALA A 141 -2.53 0.86 -15.53
CA ALA A 141 -1.41 1.26 -16.37
C ALA A 141 -0.41 2.10 -15.58
N GLY A 142 0.85 1.75 -15.70
CA GLY A 142 1.91 2.52 -15.05
C GLY A 142 2.16 2.22 -13.59
N LEU A 143 1.37 1.35 -12.98
CA LEU A 143 1.53 1.06 -11.56
C LEU A 143 2.61 -0.01 -11.35
N ARG A 144 3.54 0.25 -10.45
CA ARG A 144 4.52 -0.75 -10.05
C ARG A 144 3.90 -1.57 -8.91
N VAL A 145 3.94 -2.88 -9.04
CA VAL A 145 3.29 -3.80 -8.10
C VAL A 145 4.29 -4.85 -7.64
N GLU A 146 4.34 -5.11 -6.35
CA GLU A 146 5.15 -6.19 -5.79
C GLU A 146 4.31 -7.05 -4.86
N ASP A 147 4.61 -8.35 -4.84
CA ASP A 147 3.94 -9.28 -3.94
C ASP A 147 4.96 -9.79 -2.93
N TRP A 148 4.81 -9.42 -1.69
CA TRP A 148 5.74 -9.82 -0.63
C TRP A 148 5.29 -11.08 0.10
N VAL A 149 4.13 -11.63 -0.26
CA VAL A 149 3.66 -12.87 0.32
C VAL A 149 4.43 -14.04 -0.27
N SER A 150 4.67 -14.00 -1.58
CA SER A 150 5.39 -15.08 -2.24
C SER A 150 6.83 -14.68 -2.37
N ALA A 151 7.57 -14.86 -1.34
CA ALA A 151 8.89 -14.29 -1.30
C ALA A 151 9.83 -14.85 -2.32
N GLU A 152 9.64 -16.10 -2.69
CA GLU A 152 10.64 -16.64 -3.53
C GLU A 152 10.43 -16.28 -4.94
N LYS A 153 9.42 -15.76 -5.26
CA LYS A 153 9.24 -15.54 -6.54
C LYS A 153 9.84 -14.43 -6.96
N ASP A 154 10.09 -13.81 -7.10
CA ASP A 154 10.61 -12.66 -7.49
C ASP A 154 11.17 -12.46 -8.08
#